data_e7203c22d915cd626b43fb62068b4b39
#
_entry.id   e7203c22d915cd626b43fb62068b4b39
#
_cell.length_a   1.000
_cell.length_b   1.000
_cell.length_c   1.000
_cell.angle_alpha   90.00
_cell.angle_beta   90.00
_cell.angle_gamma   90.00
#
_symmetry.space_group_name_H-M   'P 1'
#
loop_
_entity.id
_entity.type
_entity.pdbx_description
1 polymer ?
#
loop_
_entity_poly.entity_id
_entity_poly.type
_entity_poly.pdbx_seq_one_letter_code
_entity_poly.pdbx_strand_id
1 'polypeptide(L)'
;MNKTLWTVWLQGEDDPSIPNLNKLCIEQWKTLNPDWSVRVMTHENIREYVPEYFEVINKGIDRPHVHKSEVLRILLLSKFGGVWADSSVLPVVPLSSFYDKIVNDTGFFTYRFFPRKLSPNGGYAETVSWFMCVDYPKHPLIEKLKPAYFKRYHYDTDWQYLTFHDTLSNLYDTDPEINYIINNMVQIDAKIPISSLNKTWKLRSESFLYKRPWDENIYDAREI
;
A
#
# COMPACT_ATOMS: atom_id res chain seq x y z
N MET A 1 5.37 -15.33 10.98
CA MET A 1 5.33 -13.99 10.36
C MET A 1 6.53 -13.78 9.45
N ASN A 2 6.31 -13.31 8.23
CA ASN A 2 7.38 -12.90 7.33
C ASN A 2 7.73 -11.43 7.60
N LYS A 3 8.88 -11.16 8.20
CA LYS A 3 9.37 -9.80 8.48
C LYS A 3 9.92 -9.13 7.22
N THR A 4 9.08 -9.02 6.19
CA THR A 4 9.44 -8.35 4.94
C THR A 4 8.55 -7.13 4.71
N LEU A 5 9.17 -5.99 4.44
CA LEU A 5 8.50 -4.80 3.93
C LEU A 5 8.79 -4.67 2.44
N TRP A 6 7.75 -4.57 1.66
CA TRP A 6 7.76 -4.38 0.22
C TRP A 6 7.47 -2.92 -0.11
N THR A 7 8.28 -2.33 -0.95
CA THR A 7 8.02 -1.03 -1.58
C THR A 7 8.45 -1.10 -3.05
N VAL A 8 8.15 -0.10 -3.85
CA VAL A 8 8.48 -0.12 -5.27
C VAL A 8 9.05 1.21 -5.74
N TRP A 9 10.16 1.11 -6.47
CA TRP A 9 10.67 2.13 -7.38
C TRP A 9 11.26 1.41 -8.59
N LEU A 10 10.51 1.38 -9.67
CA LEU A 10 10.78 0.46 -10.80
C LEU A 10 12.16 0.66 -11.43
N GLN A 11 12.67 1.88 -11.43
CA GLN A 11 13.97 2.24 -11.99
C GLN A 11 15.15 1.89 -11.07
N GLY A 12 14.90 1.58 -9.80
CA GLY A 12 15.91 1.31 -8.79
C GLY A 12 16.23 2.51 -7.91
N GLU A 13 16.77 2.24 -6.73
CA GLU A 13 17.04 3.26 -5.70
C GLU A 13 18.14 4.26 -6.08
N ASP A 14 19.05 3.85 -6.96
CA ASP A 14 20.16 4.68 -7.44
C ASP A 14 19.77 5.52 -8.66
N ASP A 15 18.54 5.38 -9.17
CA ASP A 15 18.10 6.15 -10.31
C ASP A 15 17.98 7.65 -9.95
N PRO A 16 18.62 8.56 -10.72
CA PRO A 16 18.60 9.98 -10.43
C PRO A 16 17.20 10.61 -10.55
N SER A 17 16.24 9.93 -11.15
CA SER A 17 14.85 10.40 -11.25
C SER A 17 14.02 10.12 -9.99
N ILE A 18 14.56 9.36 -9.02
CA ILE A 18 13.84 9.15 -7.76
C ILE A 18 13.73 10.48 -6.99
N PRO A 19 12.52 10.93 -6.64
CA PRO A 19 12.36 12.14 -5.85
C PRO A 19 13.06 12.00 -4.50
N ASN A 20 13.69 13.07 -4.02
CA ASN A 20 14.40 13.08 -2.73
C ASN A 20 13.53 12.58 -1.58
N LEU A 21 12.25 12.91 -1.60
CA LEU A 21 11.29 12.45 -0.61
C LEU A 21 11.14 10.93 -0.61
N ASN A 22 10.99 10.31 -1.79
CA ASN A 22 10.84 8.86 -1.90
C ASN A 22 12.11 8.15 -1.44
N LYS A 23 13.28 8.68 -1.83
CA LYS A 23 14.57 8.18 -1.37
C LYS A 23 14.68 8.25 0.15
N LEU A 24 14.35 9.39 0.74
CA LEU A 24 14.33 9.56 2.20
C LEU A 24 13.39 8.55 2.89
N CYS A 25 12.18 8.36 2.37
CA CYS A 25 11.23 7.40 2.95
C CYS A 25 11.79 5.98 2.92
N ILE A 26 12.38 5.56 1.81
CA ILE A 26 12.99 4.23 1.66
C ILE A 26 14.17 4.06 2.64
N GLU A 27 15.06 5.04 2.71
CA GLU A 27 16.20 5.03 3.65
C GLU A 27 15.73 4.97 5.11
N GLN A 28 14.68 5.73 5.43
CA GLN A 28 14.10 5.73 6.79
C GLN A 28 13.47 4.36 7.14
N TRP A 29 12.80 3.70 6.19
CA TRP A 29 12.32 2.33 6.39
C TRP A 29 13.47 1.37 6.73
N LYS A 30 14.59 1.43 6.02
CA LYS A 30 15.76 0.59 6.27
C LYS A 30 16.42 0.90 7.62
N THR A 31 16.58 2.18 7.92
CA THR A 31 17.26 2.64 9.15
C THR A 31 16.48 2.27 10.41
N LEU A 32 15.15 2.47 10.41
CA LEU A 32 14.32 2.17 11.58
C LEU A 32 14.03 0.69 11.77
N ASN A 33 14.22 -0.14 10.75
CA ASN A 33 13.79 -1.53 10.76
C ASN A 33 14.94 -2.51 10.40
N PRO A 34 16.05 -2.53 11.16
CA PRO A 34 17.18 -3.42 10.86
C PRO A 34 16.85 -4.90 11.04
N ASP A 35 15.78 -5.21 11.76
CA ASP A 35 15.24 -6.56 11.98
C ASP A 35 14.22 -6.99 10.91
N TRP A 36 13.92 -6.12 9.93
CA TRP A 36 13.05 -6.39 8.79
C TRP A 36 13.83 -6.42 7.48
N SER A 37 13.40 -7.27 6.55
CA SER A 37 13.92 -7.25 5.18
C SER A 37 13.16 -6.20 4.37
N VAL A 38 13.71 -4.99 4.26
CA VAL A 38 13.14 -3.93 3.40
C VAL A 38 13.53 -4.21 1.95
N ARG A 39 12.55 -4.50 1.10
CA ARG A 39 12.74 -4.86 -0.31
C ARG A 39 12.15 -3.79 -1.22
N VAL A 40 13.03 -3.12 -1.96
CA VAL A 40 12.62 -2.20 -3.02
C VAL A 40 12.49 -3.00 -4.32
N MET A 41 11.27 -3.06 -4.83
CA MET A 41 10.98 -3.77 -6.07
C MET A 41 11.33 -2.90 -7.27
N THR A 42 12.08 -3.48 -8.19
CA THR A 42 12.57 -2.84 -9.43
C THR A 42 12.23 -3.68 -10.64
N HIS A 43 12.34 -3.13 -11.85
CA HIS A 43 12.17 -3.91 -13.09
C HIS A 43 13.08 -5.15 -13.13
N GLU A 44 14.25 -5.09 -12.52
CA GLU A 44 15.25 -6.18 -12.55
C GLU A 44 14.84 -7.32 -11.61
N ASN A 45 14.43 -6.99 -10.36
CA ASN A 45 14.24 -8.01 -9.33
C ASN A 45 12.82 -8.57 -9.22
N ILE A 46 11.79 -7.94 -9.80
CA ILE A 46 10.40 -8.42 -9.73
C ILE A 46 10.28 -9.88 -10.20
N ARG A 47 11.04 -10.29 -11.25
CA ARG A 47 10.98 -11.67 -11.77
C ARG A 47 11.39 -12.74 -10.76
N GLU A 48 12.25 -12.40 -9.83
CA GLU A 48 12.74 -13.33 -8.79
C GLU A 48 11.62 -13.65 -7.78
N TYR A 49 10.75 -12.67 -7.52
CA TYR A 49 9.69 -12.78 -6.52
C TYR A 49 8.36 -13.21 -7.12
N VAL A 50 7.91 -12.52 -8.14
CA VAL A 50 6.57 -12.69 -8.75
C VAL A 50 6.67 -12.61 -10.29
N PRO A 51 7.23 -13.62 -10.97
CA PRO A 51 7.41 -13.63 -12.42
C PRO A 51 6.10 -13.46 -13.18
N GLU A 52 4.97 -13.91 -12.61
CA GLU A 52 3.61 -13.76 -13.15
C GLU A 52 3.16 -12.29 -13.27
N TYR A 53 3.84 -11.37 -12.61
CA TYR A 53 3.55 -9.93 -12.71
C TYR A 53 3.54 -9.45 -14.17
N PHE A 54 4.54 -9.87 -14.96
CA PHE A 54 4.67 -9.42 -16.34
C PHE A 54 3.57 -10.00 -17.24
N GLU A 55 3.08 -11.19 -16.95
CA GLU A 55 1.94 -11.77 -17.65
C GLU A 55 0.66 -10.97 -17.37
N VAL A 56 0.45 -10.59 -16.11
CA VAL A 56 -0.73 -9.82 -15.69
C VAL A 56 -0.72 -8.43 -16.29
N ILE A 57 0.39 -7.69 -16.21
CA ILE A 57 0.43 -6.29 -16.67
C ILE A 57 0.44 -6.14 -18.20
N ASN A 58 0.87 -7.17 -18.92
CA ASN A 58 0.89 -7.16 -20.40
C ASN A 58 -0.38 -7.73 -21.04
N LYS A 59 -1.31 -8.23 -20.23
CA LYS A 59 -2.58 -8.75 -20.72
C LYS A 59 -3.64 -7.65 -20.75
N GLY A 60 -4.26 -7.47 -21.92
CA GLY A 60 -5.35 -6.51 -22.08
C GLY A 60 -4.88 -5.08 -22.31
N ILE A 61 -5.49 -4.12 -21.62
CA ILE A 61 -5.25 -2.68 -21.80
C ILE A 61 -4.00 -2.27 -21.04
N ASP A 62 -3.09 -1.50 -21.65
CA ASP A 62 -1.94 -0.93 -20.95
C ASP A 62 -2.41 0.10 -19.93
N ARG A 63 -1.95 -0.06 -18.69
CA ARG A 63 -2.35 0.78 -17.56
C ARG A 63 -1.17 1.64 -17.09
N PRO A 64 -1.44 2.82 -16.51
CA PRO A 64 -0.42 3.65 -15.84
C PRO A 64 0.35 2.89 -14.76
N HIS A 65 1.58 3.31 -14.49
CA HIS A 65 2.48 2.67 -13.52
C HIS A 65 1.89 2.53 -12.11
N VAL A 66 1.05 3.48 -11.68
CA VAL A 66 0.37 3.41 -10.38
C VAL A 66 -0.50 2.14 -10.26
N HIS A 67 -1.19 1.76 -11.33
CA HIS A 67 -2.02 0.54 -11.33
C HIS A 67 -1.20 -0.73 -11.49
N LYS A 68 -0.05 -0.64 -12.17
CA LYS A 68 0.93 -1.74 -12.22
C LYS A 68 1.50 -2.02 -10.84
N SER A 69 1.71 -0.98 -10.01
CA SER A 69 2.13 -1.16 -8.61
C SER A 69 1.06 -1.83 -7.74
N GLU A 70 -0.23 -1.62 -8.04
CA GLU A 70 -1.33 -2.32 -7.36
C GLU A 70 -1.36 -3.82 -7.66
N VAL A 71 -1.09 -4.21 -8.92
CA VAL A 71 -0.89 -5.62 -9.30
C VAL A 71 0.28 -6.22 -8.53
N LEU A 72 1.41 -5.53 -8.50
CA LEU A 72 2.61 -5.99 -7.79
C LEU A 72 2.35 -6.20 -6.29
N ARG A 73 1.70 -5.23 -5.65
CA ARG A 73 1.29 -5.29 -4.24
C ARG A 73 0.47 -6.53 -3.94
N ILE A 74 -0.57 -6.77 -4.74
CA ILE A 74 -1.46 -7.93 -4.56
C ILE A 74 -0.67 -9.24 -4.70
N LEU A 75 0.19 -9.37 -5.71
CA LEU A 75 0.97 -10.58 -5.94
C LEU A 75 1.96 -10.86 -4.81
N LEU A 76 2.70 -9.83 -4.35
CA LEU A 76 3.66 -9.98 -3.26
C LEU A 76 2.97 -10.36 -1.95
N LEU A 77 1.92 -9.65 -1.58
CA LEU A 77 1.17 -9.94 -0.35
C LEU A 77 0.45 -11.29 -0.40
N SER A 78 -0.06 -11.70 -1.57
CA SER A 78 -0.64 -13.04 -1.78
C SER A 78 0.40 -14.15 -1.57
N LYS A 79 1.58 -13.99 -2.15
CA LYS A 79 2.61 -15.05 -2.18
C LYS A 79 3.42 -15.12 -0.90
N PHE A 80 3.71 -13.99 -0.27
CA PHE A 80 4.65 -13.92 0.84
C PHE A 80 4.06 -13.35 2.13
N GLY A 81 2.94 -12.62 2.06
CA GLY A 81 2.53 -11.78 3.19
C GLY A 81 3.50 -10.61 3.42
N GLY A 82 3.58 -10.14 4.66
CA GLY A 82 4.44 -9.03 5.07
C GLY A 82 3.73 -7.68 5.01
N VAL A 83 4.50 -6.62 4.83
CA VAL A 83 4.02 -5.24 4.80
C VAL A 83 4.27 -4.63 3.43
N TRP A 84 3.26 -4.03 2.84
CA TRP A 84 3.41 -3.11 1.71
C TRP A 84 3.38 -1.67 2.20
N ALA A 85 4.34 -0.88 1.76
CA ALA A 85 4.32 0.58 1.92
C ALA A 85 4.69 1.24 0.58
N ASP A 86 3.87 2.18 0.11
CA ASP A 86 4.25 3.01 -1.03
C ASP A 86 5.55 3.75 -0.72
N SER A 87 6.38 4.01 -1.73
CA SER A 87 7.68 4.71 -1.58
C SER A 87 7.58 6.13 -1.00
N SER A 88 6.40 6.71 -0.95
CA SER A 88 6.12 8.01 -0.32
C SER A 88 5.58 7.92 1.11
N VAL A 89 5.62 6.74 1.72
CA VAL A 89 5.24 6.54 3.13
C VAL A 89 6.48 6.69 4.01
N LEU A 90 6.45 7.69 4.90
CA LEU A 90 7.53 8.00 5.85
C LEU A 90 7.24 7.33 7.19
N PRO A 91 8.03 6.34 7.64
CA PRO A 91 7.93 5.82 9.00
C PRO A 91 8.55 6.81 10.00
N VAL A 92 7.99 6.86 11.21
CA VAL A 92 8.54 7.68 12.30
C VAL A 92 8.91 6.85 13.53
N VAL A 93 8.51 5.58 13.54
CA VAL A 93 8.90 4.60 14.56
C VAL A 93 9.15 3.24 13.89
N PRO A 94 9.93 2.34 14.52
CA PRO A 94 10.15 0.99 14.00
C PRO A 94 8.85 0.19 13.85
N LEU A 95 8.73 -0.64 12.82
CA LEU A 95 7.58 -1.55 12.63
C LEU A 95 7.35 -2.44 13.84
N SER A 96 8.41 -3.00 14.42
CA SER A 96 8.35 -3.87 15.61
C SER A 96 7.72 -3.20 16.83
N SER A 97 7.67 -1.85 16.88
CA SER A 97 7.03 -1.14 17.99
C SER A 97 5.50 -1.11 17.93
N PHE A 98 4.92 -1.32 16.74
CA PHE A 98 3.48 -1.21 16.53
C PHE A 98 2.84 -2.36 15.74
N TYR A 99 3.62 -3.16 15.01
CA TYR A 99 3.11 -4.22 14.13
C TYR A 99 2.14 -5.17 14.87
N ASP A 100 2.57 -5.75 16.00
CA ASP A 100 1.75 -6.68 16.77
C ASP A 100 0.50 -6.03 17.40
N LYS A 101 0.48 -4.69 17.46
CA LYS A 101 -0.68 -3.94 17.96
C LYS A 101 -1.73 -3.69 16.89
N ILE A 102 -1.32 -3.62 15.61
CA ILE A 102 -2.21 -3.33 14.49
C ILE A 102 -2.65 -4.58 13.74
N VAL A 103 -1.81 -5.62 13.72
CA VAL A 103 -2.16 -6.90 13.12
C VAL A 103 -2.68 -7.82 14.23
N ASN A 104 -4.01 -7.95 14.29
CA ASN A 104 -4.70 -8.78 15.28
C ASN A 104 -5.07 -10.16 14.69
N ASP A 105 -6.02 -10.85 15.30
CA ASP A 105 -6.49 -12.19 14.90
C ASP A 105 -7.01 -12.25 13.47
N THR A 106 -7.33 -11.10 12.84
CA THR A 106 -7.70 -11.07 11.43
C THR A 106 -6.52 -11.33 10.50
N GLY A 107 -5.27 -11.16 10.97
CA GLY A 107 -4.05 -11.27 10.16
C GLY A 107 -3.91 -10.16 9.11
N PHE A 108 -4.73 -9.12 9.17
CA PHE A 108 -4.76 -8.03 8.20
C PHE A 108 -4.88 -6.67 8.87
N PHE A 109 -4.19 -5.68 8.30
CA PHE A 109 -4.36 -4.28 8.67
C PHE A 109 -4.18 -3.38 7.47
N THR A 110 -5.02 -2.36 7.39
CA THR A 110 -4.81 -1.13 6.62
C THR A 110 -5.56 0.03 7.28
N TYR A 111 -5.23 1.26 6.94
CA TYR A 111 -6.01 2.42 7.41
C TYR A 111 -7.37 2.45 6.74
N ARG A 112 -8.37 2.94 7.47
CA ARG A 112 -9.75 3.01 7.02
C ARG A 112 -10.25 4.45 6.98
N PHE A 113 -11.18 4.76 6.06
CA PHE A 113 -11.82 6.07 6.02
C PHE A 113 -13.08 6.10 6.90
N PHE A 114 -13.14 7.09 7.79
CA PHE A 114 -14.32 7.37 8.63
C PHE A 114 -14.79 8.81 8.41
N PRO A 115 -16.00 9.05 7.86
CA PRO A 115 -16.83 8.08 7.15
C PRO A 115 -16.17 7.55 5.88
N ARG A 116 -16.74 6.51 5.27
CA ARG A 116 -16.33 6.01 3.94
C ARG A 116 -16.18 7.18 2.96
N LYS A 117 -15.09 7.20 2.21
CA LYS A 117 -14.83 8.26 1.25
C LYS A 117 -15.57 7.95 -0.05
N LEU A 118 -16.40 8.90 -0.52
CA LEU A 118 -17.02 8.78 -1.83
C LEU A 118 -15.96 8.84 -2.93
N SER A 119 -15.98 7.84 -3.80
CA SER A 119 -15.18 7.82 -5.03
C SER A 119 -15.81 8.72 -6.09
N PRO A 120 -15.02 9.38 -6.94
CA PRO A 120 -15.55 10.16 -8.07
C PRO A 120 -16.49 9.36 -9.00
N ASN A 121 -16.40 8.03 -8.98
CA ASN A 121 -17.22 7.12 -9.80
C ASN A 121 -18.54 6.70 -9.12
N GLY A 122 -18.89 7.30 -7.98
CA GLY A 122 -20.08 6.94 -7.23
C GLY A 122 -19.92 5.73 -6.31
N GLY A 123 -18.77 5.05 -6.32
CA GLY A 123 -18.41 4.02 -5.35
C GLY A 123 -17.86 4.60 -4.05
N TYR A 124 -17.42 3.74 -3.14
CA TYR A 124 -16.82 4.15 -1.88
C TYR A 124 -15.41 3.59 -1.72
N ALA A 125 -14.50 4.38 -1.17
CA ALA A 125 -13.22 3.90 -0.66
C ALA A 125 -13.37 3.56 0.82
N GLU A 126 -13.33 2.28 1.14
CA GLU A 126 -13.42 1.78 2.52
C GLU A 126 -12.08 1.95 3.23
N THR A 127 -11.01 1.60 2.52
CA THR A 127 -9.66 1.53 3.07
C THR A 127 -8.66 2.20 2.14
N VAL A 128 -7.42 2.35 2.61
CA VAL A 128 -6.30 2.76 1.76
C VAL A 128 -5.58 1.55 1.17
N SER A 129 -4.76 1.78 0.14
CA SER A 129 -3.91 0.77 -0.48
C SER A 129 -2.41 1.02 -0.27
N TRP A 130 -2.04 2.23 0.11
CA TRP A 130 -0.65 2.67 0.21
C TRP A 130 0.12 2.11 1.43
N PHE A 131 -0.58 1.51 2.42
CA PHE A 131 0.01 0.76 3.54
C PHE A 131 -0.89 -0.41 3.91
N MET A 132 -0.38 -1.63 3.80
CA MET A 132 -1.13 -2.86 4.07
C MET A 132 -0.22 -3.86 4.79
N CYS A 133 -0.72 -4.44 5.88
CA CYS A 133 -0.07 -5.55 6.58
C CYS A 133 -0.88 -6.84 6.35
N VAL A 134 -0.19 -7.90 5.99
CA VAL A 134 -0.75 -9.24 5.75
C VAL A 134 0.15 -10.25 6.44
N ASP A 135 -0.31 -10.84 7.53
CA ASP A 135 0.54 -11.61 8.44
C ASP A 135 1.04 -12.93 7.85
N TYR A 136 0.28 -13.51 6.93
CA TYR A 136 0.61 -14.80 6.31
C TYR A 136 0.25 -14.86 4.82
N PRO A 137 0.98 -15.68 4.04
CA PRO A 137 0.69 -15.91 2.63
C PRO A 137 -0.73 -16.45 2.40
N LYS A 138 -1.31 -16.17 1.24
CA LYS A 138 -2.66 -16.61 0.85
C LYS A 138 -3.76 -16.18 1.83
N HIS A 139 -3.60 -14.99 2.42
CA HIS A 139 -4.61 -14.41 3.28
C HIS A 139 -5.95 -14.27 2.53
N PRO A 140 -7.11 -14.65 3.11
CA PRO A 140 -8.41 -14.70 2.41
C PRO A 140 -8.78 -13.40 1.70
N LEU A 141 -8.55 -12.24 2.34
CA LEU A 141 -8.83 -10.94 1.73
C LEU A 141 -8.03 -10.75 0.43
N ILE A 142 -6.73 -11.05 0.44
CA ILE A 142 -5.87 -10.87 -0.74
C ILE A 142 -6.24 -11.88 -1.83
N GLU A 143 -6.53 -13.13 -1.47
CA GLU A 143 -6.90 -14.17 -2.43
C GLU A 143 -8.23 -13.89 -3.13
N LYS A 144 -9.18 -13.23 -2.47
CA LYS A 144 -10.44 -12.78 -3.08
C LYS A 144 -10.28 -11.48 -3.87
N LEU A 145 -9.47 -10.54 -3.37
CA LEU A 145 -9.18 -9.29 -4.07
C LEU A 145 -8.44 -9.54 -5.40
N LYS A 146 -7.49 -10.47 -5.42
CA LYS A 146 -6.64 -10.76 -6.57
C LYS A 146 -7.45 -11.03 -7.87
N PRO A 147 -8.32 -12.05 -7.95
CA PRO A 147 -9.09 -12.31 -9.17
C PRO A 147 -10.08 -11.18 -9.49
N ALA A 148 -10.70 -10.55 -8.49
CA ALA A 148 -11.63 -9.45 -8.69
C ALA A 148 -10.94 -8.24 -9.31
N TYR A 149 -9.79 -7.84 -8.75
CA TYR A 149 -9.01 -6.72 -9.27
C TYR A 149 -8.41 -7.02 -10.66
N PHE A 150 -7.82 -8.21 -10.87
CA PHE A 150 -7.21 -8.55 -12.15
C PHE A 150 -8.21 -8.64 -13.28
N LYS A 151 -9.44 -9.12 -13.02
CA LYS A 151 -10.53 -9.10 -14.01
C LYS A 151 -10.80 -7.65 -14.45
N ARG A 152 -10.94 -6.73 -13.53
CA ARG A 152 -11.13 -5.30 -13.83
C ARG A 152 -9.91 -4.72 -14.53
N TYR A 153 -8.70 -4.99 -14.03
CA TYR A 153 -7.44 -4.51 -14.61
C TYR A 153 -7.33 -4.85 -16.10
N HIS A 154 -7.74 -6.04 -16.51
CA HIS A 154 -7.65 -6.49 -17.90
C HIS A 154 -8.75 -5.96 -18.82
N TYR A 155 -9.96 -5.81 -18.31
CA TYR A 155 -11.14 -5.69 -19.17
C TYR A 155 -11.98 -4.42 -18.95
N ASP A 156 -11.83 -3.70 -17.82
CA ASP A 156 -12.61 -2.49 -17.61
C ASP A 156 -12.15 -1.37 -18.55
N THR A 157 -13.08 -0.85 -19.35
CA THR A 157 -12.86 0.33 -20.19
C THR A 157 -13.00 1.63 -19.42
N ASP A 158 -13.80 1.65 -18.35
CA ASP A 158 -14.06 2.80 -17.47
C ASP A 158 -13.10 2.82 -16.28
N TRP A 159 -11.82 2.55 -16.58
CA TRP A 159 -10.78 2.48 -15.54
C TRP A 159 -10.52 3.83 -14.91
N GLN A 160 -10.53 3.87 -13.57
CA GLN A 160 -10.33 5.08 -12.78
C GLN A 160 -9.18 4.90 -11.79
N TYR A 161 -8.64 6.02 -11.32
CA TYR A 161 -7.57 6.03 -10.32
C TYR A 161 -7.91 5.22 -9.04
N LEU A 162 -9.17 5.22 -8.62
CA LEU A 162 -9.63 4.53 -7.43
C LEU A 162 -10.19 3.12 -7.67
N THR A 163 -9.93 2.49 -8.83
CA THR A 163 -10.48 1.15 -9.16
C THR A 163 -10.09 0.08 -8.13
N PHE A 164 -8.90 0.15 -7.54
CA PHE A 164 -8.50 -0.75 -6.45
C PHE A 164 -9.45 -0.62 -5.25
N HIS A 165 -9.68 0.61 -4.81
CA HIS A 165 -10.53 0.92 -3.67
C HIS A 165 -11.99 0.52 -3.93
N ASP A 166 -12.51 0.82 -5.12
CA ASP A 166 -13.86 0.43 -5.53
C ASP A 166 -14.02 -1.10 -5.57
N THR A 167 -12.98 -1.82 -6.01
CA THR A 167 -12.99 -3.29 -6.04
C THR A 167 -13.05 -3.87 -4.62
N LEU A 168 -12.23 -3.35 -3.71
CA LEU A 168 -12.21 -3.81 -2.33
C LEU A 168 -13.50 -3.43 -1.59
N SER A 169 -14.04 -2.23 -1.84
CA SER A 169 -15.33 -1.81 -1.26
C SER A 169 -16.49 -2.66 -1.76
N ASN A 170 -16.50 -3.03 -3.03
CA ASN A 170 -17.51 -3.94 -3.55
C ASN A 170 -17.43 -5.33 -2.89
N LEU A 171 -16.24 -5.86 -2.68
CA LEU A 171 -16.04 -7.11 -1.93
C LEU A 171 -16.50 -6.95 -0.47
N TYR A 172 -16.18 -5.83 0.18
CA TYR A 172 -16.66 -5.54 1.53
C TYR A 172 -18.17 -5.54 1.62
N ASP A 173 -18.87 -5.00 0.62
CA ASP A 173 -20.34 -4.94 0.61
C ASP A 173 -21.00 -6.29 0.22
N THR A 174 -20.29 -7.18 -0.49
CA THR A 174 -20.88 -8.39 -1.09
C THR A 174 -20.35 -9.71 -0.54
N ASP A 175 -19.18 -9.72 0.09
CA ASP A 175 -18.55 -10.93 0.63
C ASP A 175 -18.50 -10.89 2.17
N PRO A 176 -19.22 -11.80 2.87
CA PRO A 176 -19.27 -11.80 4.33
C PRO A 176 -17.92 -11.99 5.03
N GLU A 177 -16.98 -12.72 4.43
CA GLU A 177 -15.65 -12.93 5.02
C GLU A 177 -14.81 -11.66 4.91
N ILE A 178 -14.84 -10.97 3.76
CA ILE A 178 -14.16 -9.68 3.61
C ILE A 178 -14.77 -8.63 4.54
N ASN A 179 -16.10 -8.59 4.63
CA ASN A 179 -16.80 -7.72 5.57
C ASN A 179 -16.36 -7.98 7.01
N TYR A 180 -16.29 -9.25 7.42
CA TYR A 180 -15.82 -9.64 8.74
C TYR A 180 -14.37 -9.18 8.98
N ILE A 181 -13.44 -9.46 8.06
CA ILE A 181 -12.03 -9.09 8.20
C ILE A 181 -11.88 -7.57 8.37
N ILE A 182 -12.50 -6.79 7.49
CA ILE A 182 -12.37 -5.31 7.51
C ILE A 182 -13.02 -4.70 8.76
N ASN A 183 -14.14 -5.26 9.25
CA ASN A 183 -14.79 -4.74 10.46
C ASN A 183 -14.08 -5.15 11.75
N ASN A 184 -13.33 -6.24 11.77
CA ASN A 184 -12.64 -6.75 12.95
C ASN A 184 -11.14 -6.47 12.97
N MET A 185 -10.54 -5.99 11.87
CA MET A 185 -9.17 -5.48 11.91
C MET A 185 -9.07 -4.25 12.82
N VAL A 186 -7.90 -3.91 13.29
CA VAL A 186 -7.68 -2.69 14.08
C VAL A 186 -8.10 -1.46 13.26
N GLN A 187 -8.89 -0.59 13.86
CA GLN A 187 -9.50 0.56 13.20
C GLN A 187 -8.71 1.84 13.46
N ILE A 188 -8.02 2.34 12.44
CA ILE A 188 -7.31 3.63 12.49
C ILE A 188 -7.73 4.47 11.29
N ASP A 189 -8.14 5.73 11.54
CA ASP A 189 -8.59 6.63 10.49
C ASP A 189 -7.44 7.02 9.55
N ALA A 190 -7.63 6.82 8.26
CA ALA A 190 -6.69 7.18 7.21
C ALA A 190 -6.36 8.69 7.16
N LYS A 191 -7.20 9.53 7.73
CA LYS A 191 -6.93 10.97 7.85
C LYS A 191 -5.77 11.27 8.80
N ILE A 192 -5.47 10.40 9.78
CA ILE A 192 -4.38 10.60 10.73
C ILE A 192 -3.03 10.70 10.01
N PRO A 193 -2.59 9.71 9.21
CA PRO A 193 -1.35 9.81 8.46
C PRO A 193 -1.38 10.75 7.25
N ILE A 194 -2.57 11.07 6.70
CA ILE A 194 -2.71 11.93 5.50
C ILE A 194 -2.77 13.41 5.88
N SER A 195 -3.52 13.76 6.92
CA SER A 195 -3.87 15.15 7.26
C SER A 195 -2.79 15.95 7.98
N SER A 196 -1.72 15.31 8.42
CA SER A 196 -0.69 15.94 9.26
C SER A 196 0.28 16.84 8.50
N LEU A 197 0.04 17.11 7.22
CA LEU A 197 0.98 17.82 6.34
C LEU A 197 0.52 19.20 5.89
N ASN A 198 -0.39 19.83 6.59
CA ASN A 198 -0.62 21.25 6.43
C ASN A 198 0.57 22.02 7.00
N LYS A 199 1.46 22.48 6.11
CA LYS A 199 2.43 23.63 6.23
C LYS A 199 3.24 23.80 7.53
N THR A 200 2.94 23.11 8.59
CA THR A 200 3.71 23.09 9.84
C THR A 200 3.98 21.65 10.21
N TRP A 201 5.21 21.23 10.07
CA TRP A 201 5.78 19.91 10.31
C TRP A 201 5.59 19.35 11.75
N LYS A 202 4.52 19.70 12.45
CA LYS A 202 4.21 19.10 13.74
C LYS A 202 3.75 17.69 13.51
N LEU A 203 4.68 16.75 13.62
CA LEU A 203 4.41 15.32 13.77
C LEU A 203 3.38 15.14 14.90
N ARG A 204 2.20 14.64 14.56
CA ARG A 204 1.26 14.24 15.62
C ARG A 204 1.86 13.03 16.31
N SER A 205 2.01 13.08 17.62
CA SER A 205 2.55 12.00 18.45
C SER A 205 1.80 10.66 18.34
N GLU A 206 0.66 10.65 17.63
CA GLU A 206 -0.26 9.53 17.51
C GLU A 206 -0.09 8.73 16.21
N SER A 207 0.74 9.19 15.25
CA SER A 207 0.93 8.47 13.98
C SER A 207 2.22 7.67 13.98
N PHE A 208 2.14 6.41 13.53
CA PHE A 208 3.31 5.53 13.34
C PHE A 208 4.07 5.88 12.06
N LEU A 209 3.38 6.49 11.11
CA LEU A 209 3.89 6.83 9.78
C LEU A 209 3.06 7.95 9.16
N TYR A 210 3.58 8.55 8.08
CA TYR A 210 2.91 9.60 7.32
C TYR A 210 2.88 9.25 5.85
N LYS A 211 1.73 9.49 5.19
CA LYS A 211 1.60 9.42 3.72
C LYS A 211 1.84 10.79 3.12
N ARG A 212 2.83 10.89 2.26
CA ARG A 212 3.18 12.12 1.55
C ARG A 212 2.41 12.25 0.23
N PRO A 213 1.92 13.44 -0.13
CA PRO A 213 1.39 13.69 -1.47
C PRO A 213 2.53 13.68 -2.52
N TRP A 214 2.18 13.46 -3.76
CA TRP A 214 3.12 13.43 -4.89
C TRP A 214 3.65 14.81 -5.32
N ASP A 215 3.11 15.91 -4.78
CA ASP A 215 3.45 17.25 -5.19
C ASP A 215 4.80 17.68 -4.60
N GLU A 216 5.86 17.56 -5.43
CA GLU A 216 7.25 17.80 -5.06
C GLU A 216 7.57 19.27 -4.74
N ASN A 217 6.71 20.21 -5.18
CA ASN A 217 6.95 21.63 -5.03
C ASN A 217 6.75 22.17 -3.60
N ILE A 218 6.36 21.31 -2.67
CA ILE A 218 5.98 21.74 -1.32
C ILE A 218 7.10 21.52 -0.28
N TYR A 219 8.19 20.79 -0.60
CA TYR A 219 9.12 20.31 0.42
C TYR A 219 10.60 20.59 0.10
N ASP A 220 11.18 21.50 0.85
CA ASP A 220 12.64 21.55 1.01
C ASP A 220 13.06 20.45 2.00
N ALA A 221 13.79 19.45 1.51
CA ALA A 221 14.27 18.31 2.30
C ALA A 221 15.23 18.73 3.46
N ARG A 222 15.56 20.01 3.55
CA ARG A 222 16.43 20.57 4.61
C ARG A 222 15.67 20.95 5.88
N GLU A 223 14.35 20.81 5.90
CA GLU A 223 13.51 21.17 7.07
C GLU A 223 13.00 19.94 7.86
N ILE A 224 13.58 18.73 7.65
CA ILE A 224 13.22 17.51 8.39
C ILE A 224 14.27 17.17 9.44
#